data_0b6ccc5016dfd5870b419e74927526fe
#
_entry.id   0b6ccc5016dfd5870b419e74927526fe
#
_cell.length_a   1.000
_cell.length_b   1.000
_cell.length_c   1.000
_cell.angle_alpha   90.00
_cell.angle_beta   90.00
_cell.angle_gamma   90.00
#
_symmetry.space_group_name_H-M   'P 1'
#
loop_
_entity.id
_entity.type
_entity.pdbx_description
1 polymer ?
#
loop_
_entity_poly.entity_id
_entity_poly.type
_entity_poly.pdbx_seq_one_letter_code
_entity_poly.pdbx_strand_id
1 'polypeptide(L)'
;FNLPTKLPEGYHTLTLTQDDQRAHCRVIVAPKRCYEPQALLNKQKLWGACVQLYTLRSEKNWGIGDFGDLKAMLVDVAKRGGSFIGLNPIHALYPANPESASPYSPSSRRWLNVIYIDVNAVEDFHLSEEAQAWWQLPTTQQTLQQARDADWVDYSTVTALKMTALRMAWKGFAQRDDEQMTAFRQFVAEQGDSLFWQAAFDALHAQQVKEDEMRWGWPAWPEMYQNVDSPEVRQFCEEHRNDVDF
;
A
#
# COMPACT_ATOMS: atom_id res chain seq x y z
N PHE A 1 -30.81 -1.04 -26.48
CA PHE A 1 -29.59 -1.34 -27.25
C PHE A 1 -29.11 -2.75 -26.90
N ASN A 2 -28.87 -3.59 -27.89
CA ASN A 2 -28.23 -4.87 -27.66
C ASN A 2 -26.73 -4.72 -27.87
N LEU A 3 -25.95 -5.10 -26.88
CA LEU A 3 -24.50 -5.17 -27.03
C LEU A 3 -24.13 -6.29 -28.04
N PRO A 4 -23.01 -6.14 -28.77
CA PRO A 4 -22.52 -7.19 -29.65
C PRO A 4 -22.39 -8.51 -28.89
N THR A 5 -22.82 -9.61 -29.47
CA THR A 5 -23.07 -10.88 -28.79
C THR A 5 -21.84 -11.59 -28.25
N LYS A 6 -20.61 -11.12 -28.51
CA LYS A 6 -19.38 -11.74 -28.00
C LYS A 6 -18.31 -10.67 -27.76
N LEU A 7 -18.37 -10.04 -26.61
CA LEU A 7 -17.21 -9.32 -26.08
C LEU A 7 -16.23 -10.35 -25.46
N PRO A 8 -14.91 -10.21 -25.65
CA PRO A 8 -13.94 -11.03 -24.95
C PRO A 8 -14.04 -10.82 -23.44
N GLU A 9 -13.58 -11.79 -22.65
CA GLU A 9 -13.49 -11.64 -21.20
C GLU A 9 -12.52 -10.50 -20.85
N GLY A 10 -12.89 -9.69 -19.86
CA GLY A 10 -12.09 -8.56 -19.42
C GLY A 10 -12.92 -7.31 -19.07
N TYR A 11 -12.22 -6.19 -18.97
CA TYR A 11 -12.79 -4.90 -18.65
C TYR A 11 -12.87 -4.04 -19.90
N HIS A 12 -14.06 -3.56 -20.21
CA HIS A 12 -14.36 -2.74 -21.39
C HIS A 12 -14.94 -1.40 -20.98
N THR A 13 -14.83 -0.42 -21.84
CA THR A 13 -15.52 0.85 -21.69
C THR A 13 -16.59 0.97 -22.78
N LEU A 14 -17.85 1.09 -22.38
CA LEU A 14 -18.93 1.43 -23.27
C LEU A 14 -19.05 2.96 -23.31
N THR A 15 -18.94 3.51 -24.50
CA THR A 15 -19.18 4.95 -24.74
C THR A 15 -20.50 5.13 -25.45
N LEU A 16 -21.39 5.90 -24.86
CA LEU A 16 -22.62 6.36 -25.47
C LEU A 16 -22.43 7.78 -25.96
N THR A 17 -22.77 8.03 -27.20
CA THR A 17 -22.75 9.38 -27.78
C THR A 17 -24.14 9.73 -28.29
N GLN A 18 -24.65 10.85 -27.86
CA GLN A 18 -25.90 11.41 -28.33
C GLN A 18 -25.68 12.91 -28.57
N ASP A 19 -25.82 13.35 -29.80
CA ASP A 19 -25.43 14.69 -30.22
C ASP A 19 -24.01 15.03 -29.77
N ASP A 20 -23.80 16.11 -29.02
CA ASP A 20 -22.47 16.51 -28.47
C ASP A 20 -22.19 15.93 -27.07
N GLN A 21 -23.12 15.13 -26.50
CA GLN A 21 -22.96 14.55 -25.19
C GLN A 21 -22.33 13.16 -25.28
N ARG A 22 -21.40 12.89 -24.36
CA ARG A 22 -20.77 11.56 -24.21
C ARG A 22 -20.89 11.09 -22.77
N ALA A 23 -21.26 9.82 -22.62
CA ALA A 23 -21.28 9.14 -21.33
C ALA A 23 -20.46 7.85 -21.43
N HIS A 24 -19.76 7.50 -20.35
CA HIS A 24 -18.95 6.31 -20.29
C HIS A 24 -19.45 5.37 -19.19
N CYS A 25 -19.48 4.08 -19.47
CA CYS A 25 -19.82 3.04 -18.52
C CYS A 25 -18.81 1.91 -18.62
N ARG A 26 -18.37 1.41 -17.47
CA ARG A 26 -17.52 0.21 -17.45
C ARG A 26 -18.38 -1.04 -17.61
N VAL A 27 -17.98 -1.91 -18.54
CA VAL A 27 -18.59 -3.22 -18.76
C VAL A 27 -17.56 -4.29 -18.38
N ILE A 28 -17.97 -5.22 -17.53
CA ILE A 28 -17.15 -6.35 -17.10
C ILE A 28 -17.70 -7.62 -17.74
N VAL A 29 -16.87 -8.30 -18.50
CA VAL A 29 -17.18 -9.61 -19.07
C VAL A 29 -16.38 -10.65 -18.31
N ALA A 30 -17.07 -11.43 -17.50
CA ALA A 30 -16.45 -12.43 -16.64
C ALA A 30 -16.76 -13.85 -17.15
N PRO A 31 -15.89 -14.83 -16.89
CA PRO A 31 -16.21 -16.23 -17.16
C PRO A 31 -17.39 -16.69 -16.31
N LYS A 32 -18.11 -17.70 -16.78
CA LYS A 32 -19.30 -18.23 -16.08
C LYS A 32 -18.98 -18.92 -14.76
N ARG A 33 -17.74 -19.32 -14.54
CA ARG A 33 -17.24 -20.00 -13.33
C ARG A 33 -15.96 -19.37 -12.88
N CYS A 34 -15.71 -19.42 -11.56
CA CYS A 34 -14.41 -19.08 -11.00
C CYS A 34 -13.33 -19.99 -11.57
N TYR A 35 -12.11 -19.47 -11.65
CA TYR A 35 -10.95 -20.27 -12.04
C TYR A 35 -10.70 -21.39 -11.02
N GLU A 36 -10.54 -22.61 -11.52
CA GLU A 36 -10.10 -23.76 -10.74
C GLU A 36 -8.74 -24.23 -11.28
N PRO A 37 -7.71 -24.31 -10.44
CA PRO A 37 -6.41 -24.84 -10.85
C PRO A 37 -6.52 -26.28 -11.38
N GLN A 38 -5.75 -26.60 -12.42
CA GLN A 38 -5.75 -27.94 -13.02
C GLN A 38 -5.49 -29.06 -12.00
N ALA A 39 -4.68 -28.78 -10.98
CA ALA A 39 -4.42 -29.71 -9.88
C ALA A 39 -5.72 -30.14 -9.17
N LEU A 40 -6.62 -29.20 -8.86
CA LEU A 40 -7.91 -29.49 -8.24
C LEU A 40 -8.85 -30.25 -9.18
N LEU A 41 -8.87 -29.87 -10.46
CA LEU A 41 -9.64 -30.61 -11.48
C LEU A 41 -9.17 -32.06 -11.60
N ASN A 42 -7.88 -32.30 -11.42
CA ASN A 42 -7.27 -33.64 -11.39
C ASN A 42 -7.42 -34.33 -10.01
N LYS A 43 -8.21 -33.76 -9.09
CA LYS A 43 -8.45 -34.29 -7.73
C LYS A 43 -7.18 -34.40 -6.87
N GLN A 44 -6.15 -33.61 -7.16
CA GLN A 44 -4.98 -33.48 -6.30
C GLN A 44 -5.36 -32.73 -5.02
N LYS A 45 -4.83 -33.18 -3.89
CA LYS A 45 -4.95 -32.44 -2.63
C LYS A 45 -3.85 -31.40 -2.55
N LEU A 46 -4.25 -30.16 -2.35
CA LEU A 46 -3.34 -29.05 -2.08
C LEU A 46 -3.40 -28.72 -0.61
N TRP A 47 -2.26 -28.37 -0.02
CA TRP A 47 -2.20 -27.84 1.34
C TRP A 47 -1.34 -26.59 1.40
N GLY A 48 -1.59 -25.76 2.40
CA GLY A 48 -0.85 -24.53 2.66
C GLY A 48 -1.09 -24.03 4.06
N ALA A 49 -0.45 -22.94 4.41
CA ALA A 49 -0.65 -22.25 5.67
C ALA A 49 -1.53 -21.02 5.49
N CYS A 50 -2.35 -20.71 6.51
CA CYS A 50 -3.02 -19.43 6.63
C CYS A 50 -2.38 -18.64 7.76
N VAL A 51 -2.06 -17.37 7.51
CA VAL A 51 -1.39 -16.52 8.49
C VAL A 51 -1.89 -15.09 8.40
N GLN A 52 -1.94 -14.42 9.52
CA GLN A 52 -2.09 -12.98 9.60
C GLN A 52 -0.70 -12.38 9.50
N LEU A 53 -0.37 -11.68 8.39
CA LEU A 53 0.97 -11.21 8.12
C LEU A 53 1.55 -10.40 9.29
N TYR A 54 0.77 -9.49 9.86
CA TYR A 54 1.20 -8.63 10.96
C TYR A 54 1.59 -9.39 12.24
N THR A 55 1.19 -10.66 12.40
CA THR A 55 1.54 -11.45 13.60
C THR A 55 2.88 -12.16 13.49
N LEU A 56 3.51 -12.19 12.32
CA LEU A 56 4.81 -12.84 12.17
C LEU A 56 5.88 -12.09 12.98
N ARG A 57 6.72 -12.88 13.63
CA ARG A 57 7.85 -12.38 14.43
C ARG A 57 9.15 -12.95 13.88
N SER A 58 10.14 -12.09 13.71
CA SER A 58 11.50 -12.47 13.33
C SER A 58 12.50 -11.50 13.96
N GLU A 59 13.76 -11.88 13.95
CA GLU A 59 14.85 -11.01 14.42
C GLU A 59 15.07 -9.79 13.49
N LYS A 60 14.50 -9.84 12.28
CA LYS A 60 14.74 -8.82 11.24
C LYS A 60 13.62 -7.78 11.15
N ASN A 61 12.38 -8.16 11.47
CA ASN A 61 11.27 -7.21 11.34
C ASN A 61 11.27 -6.14 12.44
N TRP A 62 10.46 -5.13 12.23
CA TRP A 62 10.43 -3.94 13.09
C TRP A 62 9.23 -3.96 14.04
N GLY A 63 8.91 -5.12 14.62
CA GLY A 63 7.79 -5.29 15.56
C GLY A 63 6.46 -5.64 14.89
N ILE A 64 6.48 -5.82 13.57
CA ILE A 64 5.35 -6.29 12.77
C ILE A 64 5.88 -7.20 11.67
N GLY A 65 5.18 -8.29 11.38
CA GLY A 65 5.50 -9.13 10.23
C GLY A 65 5.33 -8.34 8.91
N ASP A 66 6.29 -8.45 8.01
CA ASP A 66 6.37 -7.68 6.79
C ASP A 66 6.62 -8.56 5.54
N PHE A 67 6.82 -7.94 4.39
CA PHE A 67 7.04 -8.68 3.14
C PHE A 67 8.35 -9.49 3.12
N GLY A 68 9.34 -9.12 3.93
CA GLY A 68 10.55 -9.93 4.14
C GLY A 68 10.23 -11.24 4.85
N ASP A 69 9.42 -11.17 5.92
CA ASP A 69 8.93 -12.35 6.63
C ASP A 69 8.04 -13.21 5.75
N LEU A 70 7.13 -12.59 4.98
CA LEU A 70 6.29 -13.31 4.03
C LEU A 70 7.12 -14.06 2.99
N LYS A 71 8.15 -13.42 2.43
CA LYS A 71 9.07 -14.06 1.49
C LYS A 71 9.76 -15.28 2.11
N ALA A 72 10.25 -15.15 3.35
CA ALA A 72 10.90 -16.25 4.05
C ALA A 72 9.92 -17.41 4.29
N MET A 73 8.69 -17.12 4.73
CA MET A 73 7.64 -18.09 4.97
C MET A 73 7.21 -18.79 3.66
N LEU A 74 7.06 -18.07 2.55
CA LEU A 74 6.74 -18.64 1.24
C LEU A 74 7.77 -19.68 0.82
N VAL A 75 9.05 -19.36 0.98
CA VAL A 75 10.16 -20.28 0.65
C VAL A 75 10.12 -21.53 1.55
N ASP A 76 9.88 -21.37 2.86
CA ASP A 76 9.85 -22.50 3.79
C ASP A 76 8.65 -23.42 3.52
N VAL A 77 7.46 -22.86 3.35
CA VAL A 77 6.24 -23.63 3.02
C VAL A 77 6.39 -24.36 1.69
N ALA A 78 6.96 -23.72 0.67
CA ALA A 78 7.21 -24.34 -0.62
C ALA A 78 8.21 -25.51 -0.51
N LYS A 79 9.30 -25.36 0.24
CA LYS A 79 10.29 -26.44 0.50
C LYS A 79 9.67 -27.65 1.20
N ARG A 80 8.62 -27.44 1.99
CA ARG A 80 7.85 -28.52 2.66
C ARG A 80 6.74 -29.11 1.78
N GLY A 81 6.63 -28.68 0.53
CA GLY A 81 5.62 -29.15 -0.43
C GLY A 81 4.26 -28.47 -0.29
N GLY A 82 4.16 -27.37 0.43
CA GLY A 82 2.97 -26.54 0.47
C GLY A 82 2.74 -25.80 -0.84
N SER A 83 1.49 -25.58 -1.18
CA SER A 83 1.07 -25.05 -2.49
C SER A 83 0.59 -23.61 -2.43
N PHE A 84 0.28 -23.09 -1.24
CA PHE A 84 -0.20 -21.72 -1.06
C PHE A 84 0.05 -21.21 0.36
N ILE A 85 0.01 -19.88 0.50
CA ILE A 85 -0.18 -19.19 1.79
C ILE A 85 -1.43 -18.32 1.66
N GLY A 86 -2.38 -18.52 2.56
CA GLY A 86 -3.55 -17.66 2.73
C GLY A 86 -3.21 -16.51 3.67
N LEU A 87 -3.47 -15.29 3.24
CA LEU A 87 -3.25 -14.08 4.03
C LEU A 87 -4.59 -13.45 4.44
N ASN A 88 -4.60 -12.76 5.58
CA ASN A 88 -5.60 -11.74 5.82
C ASN A 88 -5.41 -10.58 4.79
N PRO A 89 -6.39 -9.65 4.66
CA PRO A 89 -6.21 -8.52 3.76
C PRO A 89 -4.95 -7.72 4.08
N ILE A 90 -4.16 -7.42 3.04
CA ILE A 90 -2.90 -6.66 3.14
C ILE A 90 -3.00 -5.29 2.45
N HIS A 91 -4.23 -4.80 2.35
CA HIS A 91 -4.57 -3.55 1.66
C HIS A 91 -4.13 -2.31 2.43
N ALA A 92 -4.06 -1.19 1.71
CA ALA A 92 -3.72 0.11 2.27
C ALA A 92 -4.64 0.50 3.44
N LEU A 93 -4.05 0.91 4.53
CA LEU A 93 -4.73 1.43 5.71
C LEU A 93 -4.51 2.95 5.81
N TYR A 94 -4.29 3.46 7.00
CA TYR A 94 -4.21 4.88 7.31
C TYR A 94 -2.90 5.20 8.04
N PRO A 95 -1.79 5.46 7.31
CA PRO A 95 -0.49 5.73 7.95
C PRO A 95 -0.52 6.92 8.94
N ALA A 96 -1.39 7.91 8.69
CA ALA A 96 -1.57 9.05 9.59
C ALA A 96 -2.43 8.75 10.83
N ASN A 97 -3.17 7.63 10.83
CA ASN A 97 -3.96 7.14 11.96
C ASN A 97 -3.71 5.65 12.16
N PRO A 98 -2.51 5.27 12.65
CA PRO A 98 -2.07 3.88 12.73
C PRO A 98 -2.93 3.00 13.64
N GLU A 99 -3.65 3.57 14.60
CA GLU A 99 -4.58 2.83 15.45
C GLU A 99 -5.82 2.30 14.69
N SER A 100 -6.13 2.86 13.50
CA SER A 100 -7.10 2.32 12.56
C SER A 100 -6.53 1.12 11.80
N ALA A 101 -6.07 0.11 12.54
CA ALA A 101 -5.26 -1.00 12.04
C ALA A 101 -6.06 -2.19 11.49
N SER A 102 -7.39 -2.14 11.49
CA SER A 102 -8.21 -3.25 11.01
C SER A 102 -8.00 -3.51 9.51
N PRO A 103 -7.47 -4.67 9.11
CA PRO A 103 -7.25 -4.99 7.71
C PRO A 103 -8.56 -5.13 6.91
N TYR A 104 -9.69 -5.23 7.60
CA TYR A 104 -11.02 -5.35 6.99
C TYR A 104 -11.69 -4.00 6.71
N SER A 105 -11.07 -2.90 7.17
CA SER A 105 -11.53 -1.52 6.95
C SER A 105 -10.45 -0.68 6.25
N PRO A 106 -10.00 -1.08 5.05
CA PRO A 106 -8.90 -0.41 4.35
C PRO A 106 -9.32 0.96 3.79
N SER A 107 -8.33 1.86 3.65
CA SER A 107 -8.51 3.10 2.88
C SER A 107 -8.69 2.80 1.39
N SER A 108 -7.99 1.78 0.89
CA SER A 108 -8.13 1.31 -0.49
C SER A 108 -7.84 -0.19 -0.58
N ARG A 109 -8.63 -0.90 -1.40
CA ARG A 109 -8.39 -2.31 -1.75
C ARG A 109 -7.51 -2.48 -3.00
N ARG A 110 -7.09 -1.40 -3.62
CA ARG A 110 -6.25 -1.42 -4.82
C ARG A 110 -4.76 -1.36 -4.50
N TRP A 111 -4.41 -0.83 -3.34
CA TRP A 111 -3.04 -0.58 -2.92
C TRP A 111 -2.69 -1.40 -1.68
N LEU A 112 -1.41 -1.65 -1.49
CA LEU A 112 -0.90 -2.40 -0.35
C LEU A 112 -0.59 -1.47 0.82
N ASN A 113 -0.64 -2.03 2.02
CA ASN A 113 -0.28 -1.31 3.23
C ASN A 113 1.23 -1.09 3.29
N VAL A 114 1.63 0.17 3.35
CA VAL A 114 3.04 0.59 3.35
C VAL A 114 3.82 0.10 4.58
N ILE A 115 3.14 -0.17 5.71
CA ILE A 115 3.83 -0.68 6.91
C ILE A 115 4.36 -2.11 6.73
N TYR A 116 3.90 -2.84 5.70
CA TYR A 116 4.45 -4.15 5.36
C TYR A 116 5.73 -4.09 4.51
N ILE A 117 6.21 -2.91 4.14
CA ILE A 117 7.51 -2.76 3.49
C ILE A 117 8.60 -3.26 4.44
N ASP A 118 9.44 -4.17 3.97
CA ASP A 118 10.69 -4.54 4.65
C ASP A 118 11.72 -3.43 4.42
N VAL A 119 11.86 -2.53 5.39
CA VAL A 119 12.78 -1.39 5.30
C VAL A 119 14.22 -1.85 5.11
N ASN A 120 14.58 -3.02 5.67
CA ASN A 120 15.93 -3.57 5.49
C ASN A 120 16.21 -4.01 4.05
N ALA A 121 15.19 -4.16 3.21
CA ALA A 121 15.33 -4.48 1.79
C ALA A 121 15.31 -3.23 0.89
N VAL A 122 15.13 -2.04 1.45
CA VAL A 122 15.14 -0.77 0.70
C VAL A 122 16.57 -0.28 0.54
N GLU A 123 17.08 -0.30 -0.69
CA GLU A 123 18.47 0.10 -0.99
C GLU A 123 18.77 1.54 -0.54
N ASP A 124 17.88 2.49 -0.85
CA ASP A 124 18.07 3.89 -0.50
C ASP A 124 18.06 4.16 1.01
N PHE A 125 17.47 3.27 1.82
CA PHE A 125 17.63 3.32 3.27
C PHE A 125 19.10 3.10 3.69
N HIS A 126 19.78 2.16 3.04
CA HIS A 126 21.19 1.85 3.32
C HIS A 126 22.15 2.91 2.75
N LEU A 127 21.76 3.52 1.64
CA LEU A 127 22.57 4.57 0.99
C LEU A 127 22.44 5.93 1.66
N SER A 128 21.36 6.17 2.41
CA SER A 128 21.12 7.43 3.11
C SER A 128 21.97 7.55 4.38
N GLU A 129 22.94 8.46 4.40
CA GLU A 129 23.75 8.75 5.59
C GLU A 129 22.87 9.21 6.77
N GLU A 130 21.84 10.02 6.51
CA GLU A 130 20.88 10.47 7.52
C GLU A 130 20.14 9.28 8.13
N ALA A 131 19.65 8.35 7.30
CA ALA A 131 18.93 7.17 7.75
C ALA A 131 19.85 6.24 8.56
N GLN A 132 21.09 6.04 8.11
CA GLN A 132 22.05 5.19 8.83
C GLN A 132 22.48 5.81 10.17
N ALA A 133 22.69 7.12 10.23
CA ALA A 133 22.97 7.83 11.48
C ALA A 133 21.80 7.70 12.47
N TRP A 134 20.58 7.95 12.00
CA TRP A 134 19.37 7.78 12.80
C TRP A 134 19.18 6.33 13.26
N TRP A 135 19.42 5.35 12.39
CA TRP A 135 19.32 3.93 12.70
C TRP A 135 20.25 3.51 13.83
N GLN A 136 21.46 4.06 13.88
CA GLN A 136 22.47 3.76 14.90
C GLN A 136 22.23 4.46 16.25
N LEU A 137 21.25 5.35 16.35
CA LEU A 137 20.95 6.01 17.62
C LEU A 137 20.50 4.97 18.67
N PRO A 138 21.04 5.01 19.89
CA PRO A 138 20.60 4.14 20.98
C PRO A 138 19.08 4.21 21.23
N THR A 139 18.51 5.41 21.10
CA THR A 139 17.07 5.63 21.25
C THR A 139 16.25 4.91 20.17
N THR A 140 16.70 4.95 18.91
CA THR A 140 16.04 4.23 17.81
C THR A 140 16.09 2.73 18.03
N GLN A 141 17.25 2.19 18.40
CA GLN A 141 17.43 0.77 18.67
C GLN A 141 16.62 0.31 19.88
N GLN A 142 16.54 1.12 20.93
CA GLN A 142 15.70 0.83 22.09
C GLN A 142 14.22 0.79 21.72
N THR A 143 13.74 1.77 20.97
CA THR A 143 12.33 1.82 20.50
C THR A 143 12.01 0.61 19.61
N LEU A 144 12.93 0.24 18.72
CA LEU A 144 12.80 -0.96 17.88
C LEU A 144 12.68 -2.22 18.73
N GLN A 145 13.56 -2.36 19.73
CA GLN A 145 13.53 -3.53 20.61
C GLN A 145 12.22 -3.58 21.42
N GLN A 146 11.75 -2.47 21.94
CA GLN A 146 10.46 -2.39 22.62
C GLN A 146 9.29 -2.83 21.70
N ALA A 147 9.29 -2.38 20.44
CA ALA A 147 8.27 -2.80 19.47
C ALA A 147 8.33 -4.30 19.15
N ARG A 148 9.54 -4.89 19.14
CA ARG A 148 9.74 -6.34 18.95
C ARG A 148 9.30 -7.16 20.14
N ASP A 149 9.53 -6.67 21.35
CA ASP A 149 9.26 -7.37 22.60
C ASP A 149 7.79 -7.22 23.06
N ALA A 150 7.03 -6.34 22.41
CA ALA A 150 5.63 -6.12 22.75
C ALA A 150 4.79 -7.38 22.45
N ASP A 151 3.89 -7.75 23.39
CA ASP A 151 2.96 -8.88 23.23
C ASP A 151 2.01 -8.68 22.03
N TRP A 152 1.65 -7.42 21.76
CA TRP A 152 0.79 -6.99 20.65
C TRP A 152 1.56 -6.05 19.74
N VAL A 153 1.13 -5.97 18.48
CA VAL A 153 1.71 -5.00 17.54
C VAL A 153 1.39 -3.59 18.02
N ASP A 154 2.43 -2.82 18.35
CA ASP A 154 2.33 -1.37 18.59
C ASP A 154 2.35 -0.65 17.24
N TYR A 155 1.16 -0.48 16.66
CA TYR A 155 1.01 0.10 15.33
C TYR A 155 1.53 1.53 15.25
N SER A 156 1.35 2.32 16.31
CA SER A 156 1.82 3.70 16.37
C SER A 156 3.34 3.77 16.33
N THR A 157 4.02 2.99 17.18
CA THR A 157 5.49 2.94 17.20
C THR A 157 6.07 2.36 15.91
N VAL A 158 5.52 1.24 15.41
CA VAL A 158 5.96 0.61 14.16
C VAL A 158 5.81 1.56 12.97
N THR A 159 4.66 2.23 12.86
CA THR A 159 4.42 3.16 11.77
C THR A 159 5.38 4.34 11.84
N ALA A 160 5.58 4.92 13.02
CA ALA A 160 6.53 6.03 13.22
C ALA A 160 7.96 5.64 12.80
N LEU A 161 8.44 4.47 13.22
CA LEU A 161 9.78 3.99 12.86
C LEU A 161 9.91 3.79 11.35
N LYS A 162 8.99 3.05 10.73
CA LYS A 162 9.07 2.73 9.29
C LYS A 162 8.89 3.96 8.41
N MET A 163 7.91 4.82 8.69
CA MET A 163 7.69 6.04 7.91
C MET A 163 8.85 7.02 8.03
N THR A 164 9.48 7.13 9.21
CA THR A 164 10.69 7.94 9.38
C THR A 164 11.83 7.43 8.51
N ALA A 165 12.12 6.14 8.55
CA ALA A 165 13.15 5.53 7.73
C ALA A 165 12.89 5.66 6.23
N LEU A 166 11.65 5.40 5.79
CA LEU A 166 11.26 5.50 4.39
C LEU A 166 11.33 6.94 3.87
N ARG A 167 10.95 7.95 4.70
CA ARG A 167 11.11 9.35 4.31
C ARG A 167 12.58 9.77 4.15
N MET A 168 13.46 9.26 5.00
CA MET A 168 14.90 9.51 4.85
C MET A 168 15.45 8.84 3.59
N ALA A 169 15.02 7.61 3.29
CA ALA A 169 15.37 6.92 2.04
C ALA A 169 14.85 7.68 0.81
N TRP A 170 13.60 8.17 0.87
CA TRP A 170 12.98 8.96 -0.20
C TRP A 170 13.75 10.22 -0.56
N LYS A 171 14.32 10.94 0.43
CA LYS A 171 15.12 12.14 0.16
C LYS A 171 16.28 11.87 -0.79
N GLY A 172 16.95 10.73 -0.64
CA GLY A 172 18.01 10.31 -1.55
C GLY A 172 17.46 9.85 -2.90
N PHE A 173 16.46 8.97 -2.87
CA PHE A 173 15.83 8.45 -4.07
C PHE A 173 15.26 9.55 -4.98
N ALA A 174 14.58 10.54 -4.41
CA ALA A 174 13.95 11.63 -5.17
C ALA A 174 14.96 12.51 -5.95
N GLN A 175 16.24 12.44 -5.59
CA GLN A 175 17.32 13.17 -6.28
C GLN A 175 18.04 12.32 -7.34
N ARG A 176 17.66 11.05 -7.49
CA ARG A 176 18.27 10.16 -8.49
C ARG A 176 17.88 10.56 -9.91
N ASP A 177 18.81 10.33 -10.84
CA ASP A 177 18.58 10.47 -12.28
C ASP A 177 19.13 9.24 -13.00
N ASP A 178 18.60 8.07 -12.64
CA ASP A 178 19.03 6.76 -13.10
C ASP A 178 17.86 5.89 -13.57
N GLU A 179 18.16 4.64 -13.88
CA GLU A 179 17.16 3.67 -14.35
C GLU A 179 16.07 3.41 -13.30
N GLN A 180 16.38 3.48 -12.01
CA GLN A 180 15.40 3.23 -10.94
C GLN A 180 14.40 4.40 -10.86
N MET A 181 14.87 5.65 -10.94
CA MET A 181 13.98 6.81 -11.03
C MET A 181 13.13 6.77 -12.30
N THR A 182 13.70 6.33 -13.42
CA THR A 182 12.97 6.16 -14.68
C THR A 182 11.86 5.11 -14.53
N ALA A 183 12.18 3.97 -13.92
CA ALA A 183 11.20 2.91 -13.65
C ALA A 183 10.10 3.37 -12.69
N PHE A 184 10.45 4.15 -11.67
CA PHE A 184 9.46 4.76 -10.75
C PHE A 184 8.50 5.70 -11.49
N ARG A 185 9.02 6.60 -12.30
CA ARG A 185 8.18 7.52 -13.11
C ARG A 185 7.27 6.77 -14.07
N GLN A 186 7.77 5.71 -14.69
CA GLN A 186 6.97 4.86 -15.55
C GLN A 186 5.86 4.16 -14.76
N PHE A 187 6.17 3.58 -13.59
CA PHE A 187 5.17 2.98 -12.71
C PHE A 187 4.07 3.98 -12.33
N VAL A 188 4.43 5.18 -11.89
CA VAL A 188 3.46 6.24 -11.55
C VAL A 188 2.56 6.57 -12.75
N ALA A 189 3.14 6.72 -13.95
CA ALA A 189 2.39 7.01 -15.17
C ALA A 189 1.43 5.87 -15.55
N GLU A 190 1.86 4.62 -15.42
CA GLU A 190 1.03 3.43 -15.71
C GLU A 190 -0.13 3.27 -14.73
N GLN A 191 0.07 3.59 -13.45
CA GLN A 191 -0.98 3.52 -12.42
C GLN A 191 -1.96 4.69 -12.48
N GLY A 192 -1.52 5.83 -13.00
CA GLY A 192 -2.32 7.00 -13.34
C GLY A 192 -3.10 7.57 -12.15
N ASP A 193 -4.30 8.09 -12.42
CA ASP A 193 -5.15 8.79 -11.44
C ASP A 193 -5.42 7.97 -10.17
N SER A 194 -5.49 6.66 -10.29
CA SER A 194 -5.78 5.81 -9.13
C SER A 194 -4.68 5.85 -8.07
N LEU A 195 -3.42 5.85 -8.49
CA LEU A 195 -2.29 5.99 -7.58
C LEU A 195 -2.20 7.42 -7.07
N PHE A 196 -2.30 8.39 -7.98
CA PHE A 196 -2.23 9.80 -7.62
C PHE A 196 -3.23 10.17 -6.52
N TRP A 197 -4.50 9.77 -6.65
CA TRP A 197 -5.51 10.11 -5.65
C TRP A 197 -5.36 9.35 -4.33
N GLN A 198 -4.80 8.14 -4.33
CA GLN A 198 -4.43 7.47 -3.09
C GLN A 198 -3.29 8.20 -2.37
N ALA A 199 -2.25 8.56 -3.11
CA ALA A 199 -1.12 9.30 -2.58
C ALA A 199 -1.53 10.69 -2.05
N ALA A 200 -2.35 11.42 -2.81
CA ALA A 200 -2.91 12.70 -2.40
C ALA A 200 -3.77 12.58 -1.13
N PHE A 201 -4.58 11.51 -1.02
CA PHE A 201 -5.37 11.25 0.19
C PHE A 201 -4.46 11.02 1.40
N ASP A 202 -3.43 10.17 1.28
CA ASP A 202 -2.53 9.86 2.39
C ASP A 202 -1.72 11.10 2.84
N ALA A 203 -1.23 11.90 1.88
CA ALA A 203 -0.53 13.16 2.17
C ALA A 203 -1.44 14.19 2.84
N LEU A 204 -2.65 14.38 2.32
CA LEU A 204 -3.64 15.32 2.89
C LEU A 204 -4.10 14.85 4.27
N HIS A 205 -4.35 13.55 4.46
CA HIS A 205 -4.70 12.98 5.76
C HIS A 205 -3.60 13.24 6.80
N ALA A 206 -2.33 13.02 6.44
CA ALA A 206 -1.21 13.31 7.32
C ALA A 206 -1.16 14.79 7.72
N GLN A 207 -1.42 15.70 6.79
CA GLN A 207 -1.47 17.15 7.08
C GLN A 207 -2.64 17.49 7.99
N GLN A 208 -3.84 16.94 7.73
CA GLN A 208 -5.03 17.22 8.53
C GLN A 208 -4.89 16.74 9.97
N VAL A 209 -4.37 15.52 10.18
CA VAL A 209 -4.13 14.98 11.53
C VAL A 209 -3.04 15.77 12.26
N LYS A 210 -2.01 16.24 11.54
CA LYS A 210 -0.95 17.09 12.12
C LYS A 210 -1.47 18.44 12.61
N GLU A 211 -2.44 19.02 11.92
CA GLU A 211 -3.08 20.27 12.31
C GLU A 211 -4.05 20.09 13.50
N ASP A 212 -4.80 18.99 13.48
CA ASP A 212 -5.78 18.67 14.51
C ASP A 212 -6.03 17.16 14.52
N GLU A 213 -5.65 16.49 15.60
CA GLU A 213 -5.82 15.04 15.76
C GLU A 213 -7.29 14.57 15.69
N MET A 214 -8.25 15.48 15.92
CA MET A 214 -9.68 15.21 15.77
C MET A 214 -10.10 15.06 14.30
N ARG A 215 -9.26 15.46 13.35
CA ARG A 215 -9.48 15.26 11.89
C ARG A 215 -9.04 13.87 11.43
N TRP A 216 -9.52 12.87 12.13
CA TRP A 216 -9.15 11.45 11.99
C TRP A 216 -9.41 10.84 10.61
N GLY A 217 -10.19 11.50 9.76
CA GLY A 217 -10.52 11.06 8.41
C GLY A 217 -11.35 12.11 7.68
N TRP A 218 -11.51 11.96 6.36
CA TRP A 218 -12.13 12.94 5.48
C TRP A 218 -13.50 13.49 5.93
N PRO A 219 -14.38 12.74 6.63
CA PRO A 219 -15.65 13.31 7.11
C PRO A 219 -15.46 14.36 8.20
N ALA A 220 -14.32 14.37 8.90
CA ALA A 220 -13.98 15.32 9.95
C ALA A 220 -13.07 16.46 9.45
N TRP A 221 -12.70 16.47 8.16
CA TRP A 221 -11.88 17.53 7.58
C TRP A 221 -12.72 18.79 7.31
N PRO A 222 -12.08 19.97 7.15
CA PRO A 222 -12.77 21.15 6.62
C PRO A 222 -13.46 20.85 5.29
N GLU A 223 -14.65 21.43 5.07
CA GLU A 223 -15.52 21.13 3.92
C GLU A 223 -14.78 21.25 2.58
N MET A 224 -13.86 22.21 2.44
CA MET A 224 -13.03 22.44 1.27
C MET A 224 -12.15 21.25 0.89
N TYR A 225 -11.83 20.35 1.84
CA TYR A 225 -11.03 19.15 1.62
C TYR A 225 -11.86 17.86 1.54
N GLN A 226 -13.18 17.93 1.69
CA GLN A 226 -14.05 16.75 1.65
C GLN A 226 -14.43 16.32 0.23
N ASN A 227 -14.12 17.13 -0.78
CA ASN A 227 -14.40 16.84 -2.17
C ASN A 227 -13.09 16.84 -2.97
N VAL A 228 -12.79 15.71 -3.62
CA VAL A 228 -11.59 15.52 -4.45
C VAL A 228 -11.50 16.53 -5.61
N ASP A 229 -12.63 17.02 -6.09
CA ASP A 229 -12.69 17.97 -7.20
C ASP A 229 -12.53 19.45 -6.78
N SER A 230 -12.42 19.71 -5.46
CA SER A 230 -12.27 21.08 -4.96
C SER A 230 -10.92 21.69 -5.39
N PRO A 231 -10.89 23.00 -5.67
CA PRO A 231 -9.65 23.70 -6.02
C PRO A 231 -8.58 23.58 -4.93
N GLU A 232 -8.99 23.58 -3.66
CA GLU A 232 -8.11 23.52 -2.49
C GLU A 232 -7.38 22.18 -2.40
N VAL A 233 -8.02 21.07 -2.77
CA VAL A 233 -7.33 19.76 -2.83
C VAL A 233 -6.29 19.77 -3.94
N ARG A 234 -6.58 20.36 -5.09
CA ARG A 234 -5.62 20.49 -6.19
C ARG A 234 -4.44 21.37 -5.81
N GLN A 235 -4.72 22.51 -5.20
CA GLN A 235 -3.69 23.43 -4.70
C GLN A 235 -2.81 22.72 -3.66
N PHE A 236 -3.40 21.99 -2.71
CA PHE A 236 -2.64 21.18 -1.74
C PHE A 236 -1.68 20.21 -2.45
N CYS A 237 -2.15 19.47 -3.45
CA CYS A 237 -1.31 18.52 -4.18
C CYS A 237 -0.13 19.19 -4.91
N GLU A 238 -0.30 20.42 -5.37
CA GLU A 238 0.77 21.20 -6.01
C GLU A 238 1.79 21.70 -4.98
N GLU A 239 1.31 22.28 -3.87
CA GLU A 239 2.15 22.83 -2.80
C GLU A 239 2.91 21.75 -2.02
N HIS A 240 2.31 20.55 -1.88
CA HIS A 240 2.86 19.40 -1.14
C HIS A 240 3.28 18.26 -2.08
N ARG A 241 3.74 18.61 -3.29
CA ARG A 241 4.09 17.61 -4.32
C ARG A 241 5.02 16.53 -3.82
N ASN A 242 6.04 16.89 -3.03
CA ASN A 242 7.00 15.92 -2.48
C ASN A 242 6.36 14.92 -1.49
N ASP A 243 5.33 15.33 -0.76
CA ASP A 243 4.60 14.43 0.14
C ASP A 243 3.65 13.50 -0.63
N VAL A 244 3.11 13.97 -1.75
CA VAL A 244 2.28 13.16 -2.65
C VAL A 244 3.12 12.14 -3.40
N ASP A 245 4.32 12.52 -3.83
CA ASP A 245 5.23 11.63 -4.57
C ASP A 245 5.91 10.59 -3.66
N PHE A 246 6.02 10.85 -2.35
CA PHE A 246 6.49 9.90 -1.35
C PHE A 246 5.52 8.76 -1.13
#